data_9f7219ad5fa367febd57b35ae1078d02
#
_entry.id   9f7219ad5fa367febd57b35ae1078d02
#
_cell.length_a   1.000
_cell.length_b   1.000
_cell.length_c   1.000
_cell.angle_alpha   90.00
_cell.angle_beta   90.00
_cell.angle_gamma   90.00
#
_symmetry.space_group_name_H-M   'P 1'
#
loop_
_entity.id
_entity.type
_entity.pdbx_description
1 polymer ?
#
loop_
_entity_poly.entity_id
_entity_poly.type
_entity_poly.pdbx_seq_one_letter_code
_entity_poly.pdbx_strand_id
1 'polypeptide(L)'
;MKKHVLWCLALMVLAACSDSNTENKEKEGVETVLPQQVNEVTVMQLAKGNFNHELVSNGKIVAKDYADLYFRTSEVVAKVYVKNGTYVRKGQKLAELDMFKLTNTLAQNKNALAQANLEMQDVLIGQGYAPDNLNAVPADVLELAKVKSGYERAKAQYEASQYDVEQATLTAPFDGVVANLFDKQYNMPKNGEPFCRVIRTSAMEVDFTVLESELPLIKVGDQVEVTPYAAAVGTRTGSI
;
A
#
# COMPACT_ATOMS: atom_id res chain seq x y z
N MET A 1 -5.02 39.77 -40.26
CA MET A 1 -4.65 40.94 -41.05
C MET A 1 -3.24 40.73 -41.55
N LYS A 2 -3.17 40.53 -42.81
CA LYS A 2 -2.33 41.15 -43.86
C LYS A 2 -0.87 40.76 -43.77
N LYS A 3 -0.37 39.91 -44.69
CA LYS A 3 0.05 40.29 -46.09
C LYS A 3 1.48 40.82 -46.06
N HIS A 4 2.40 40.50 -46.92
CA HIS A 4 2.55 40.13 -48.29
C HIS A 4 4.02 39.69 -48.46
N VAL A 5 4.33 38.69 -49.29
CA VAL A 5 4.55 38.83 -50.74
C VAL A 5 5.94 39.40 -51.02
N LEU A 6 6.83 38.90 -51.76
CA LEU A 6 6.85 38.24 -53.06
C LEU A 6 8.23 38.51 -53.68
N TRP A 7 8.77 37.59 -54.44
CA TRP A 7 9.38 37.79 -55.77
C TRP A 7 10.80 38.37 -55.87
N CYS A 8 11.68 38.03 -56.64
CA CYS A 8 11.81 37.54 -58.00
C CYS A 8 13.25 37.08 -58.22
N LEU A 9 13.44 36.07 -58.95
CA LEU A 9 13.70 35.92 -60.43
C LEU A 9 15.15 36.24 -60.82
N ALA A 10 15.88 35.21 -61.15
CA ALA A 10 16.12 34.71 -62.52
C ALA A 10 17.29 35.37 -63.28
N LEU A 11 17.88 34.56 -63.99
CA LEU A 11 18.55 34.51 -65.30
C LEU A 11 20.06 34.34 -65.23
N MET A 12 20.51 33.13 -65.57
CA MET A 12 20.96 32.71 -66.91
C MET A 12 22.00 33.65 -67.53
N VAL A 13 23.12 33.10 -67.92
CA VAL A 13 23.60 33.06 -69.29
C VAL A 13 24.78 32.12 -69.45
N LEU A 14 24.69 31.24 -70.38
CA LEU A 14 25.64 30.37 -71.05
C LEU A 14 26.65 31.14 -71.89
N ALA A 15 27.85 30.63 -71.99
CA ALA A 15 28.63 30.57 -73.23
C ALA A 15 29.99 30.00 -72.88
N ALA A 16 30.36 28.88 -73.30
CA ALA A 16 30.74 28.36 -74.63
C ALA A 16 32.23 28.57 -74.92
N CYS A 17 32.87 27.40 -75.04
CA CYS A 17 33.93 26.99 -75.91
C CYS A 17 35.05 27.98 -76.31
N SER A 18 36.31 27.52 -76.16
CA SER A 18 37.14 27.25 -77.31
C SER A 18 38.46 26.65 -76.96
N ASP A 19 38.88 25.71 -77.79
CA ASP A 19 40.15 25.03 -77.90
C ASP A 19 41.33 26.00 -78.02
N SER A 20 42.48 25.62 -77.56
CA SER A 20 43.67 25.30 -78.39
C SER A 20 44.91 25.04 -77.51
N ASN A 21 45.39 23.87 -77.56
CA ASN A 21 46.75 23.37 -77.85
C ASN A 21 47.93 24.29 -77.52
N THR A 22 48.89 23.71 -76.93
CA THR A 22 50.33 23.67 -77.15
C THR A 22 51.23 23.98 -75.98
N GLU A 23 52.10 23.05 -75.77
CA GLU A 23 53.48 23.05 -75.34
C GLU A 23 53.88 22.86 -73.91
N ASN A 24 54.58 21.75 -73.79
CA ASN A 24 55.58 21.39 -72.81
C ASN A 24 56.38 22.53 -72.21
N LYS A 25 56.41 22.57 -70.94
CA LYS A 25 57.65 22.83 -70.15
C LYS A 25 57.63 22.09 -68.84
N GLU A 26 58.52 21.12 -68.73
CA GLU A 26 59.00 20.59 -67.48
C GLU A 26 59.33 21.73 -66.50
N LYS A 27 58.77 21.70 -65.31
CA LYS A 27 59.35 22.28 -64.12
C LYS A 27 58.95 21.52 -62.89
N GLU A 28 59.95 20.95 -62.31
CA GLU A 28 60.19 20.74 -60.88
C GLU A 28 59.08 20.25 -60.03
N GLY A 29 59.25 19.03 -59.53
CA GLY A 29 58.49 18.43 -58.51
C GLY A 29 58.40 19.30 -57.24
N VAL A 30 57.20 19.78 -56.99
CA VAL A 30 56.80 20.15 -55.64
C VAL A 30 56.36 18.87 -54.96
N GLU A 31 57.26 18.28 -54.20
CA GLU A 31 56.83 17.30 -53.21
C GLU A 31 55.81 17.95 -52.29
N THR A 32 54.55 17.69 -52.58
CA THR A 32 53.49 17.99 -51.62
C THR A 32 53.65 17.04 -50.46
N VAL A 33 54.44 17.44 -49.48
CA VAL A 33 54.49 16.76 -48.18
C VAL A 33 53.11 16.95 -47.59
N LEU A 34 52.23 15.93 -47.78
CA LEU A 34 50.99 15.82 -47.02
C LEU A 34 51.37 15.87 -45.54
N PRO A 35 50.77 16.76 -44.75
CA PRO A 35 50.99 16.77 -43.32
C PRO A 35 50.69 15.38 -42.75
N GLN A 36 51.70 14.74 -42.21
CA GLN A 36 51.55 13.48 -41.53
C GLN A 36 50.56 13.74 -40.39
N GLN A 37 49.34 13.26 -40.59
CA GLN A 37 48.34 13.27 -39.52
C GLN A 37 48.84 12.32 -38.41
N VAL A 38 49.47 12.91 -37.44
CA VAL A 38 49.86 12.18 -36.21
C VAL A 38 48.57 11.96 -35.43
N ASN A 39 48.03 10.76 -35.52
CA ASN A 39 46.96 10.36 -34.63
C ASN A 39 47.53 10.25 -33.21
N GLU A 40 47.18 11.20 -32.37
CA GLU A 40 47.48 11.09 -30.95
C GLU A 40 46.69 9.93 -30.38
N VAL A 41 47.39 8.90 -29.96
CA VAL A 41 46.78 7.76 -29.25
C VAL A 41 47.15 7.87 -27.77
N THR A 42 46.15 7.87 -26.95
CA THR A 42 46.35 7.78 -25.50
C THR A 42 46.46 6.30 -25.13
N VAL A 43 47.58 5.93 -24.59
CA VAL A 43 47.80 4.57 -24.09
C VAL A 43 47.65 4.54 -22.57
N MET A 44 46.94 3.55 -22.08
CA MET A 44 46.81 3.30 -20.66
C MET A 44 47.41 1.94 -20.33
N GLN A 45 48.20 1.88 -19.29
CA GLN A 45 48.75 0.64 -18.82
C GLN A 45 47.65 -0.17 -18.12
N LEU A 46 47.35 -1.35 -18.64
CA LEU A 46 46.42 -2.27 -18.04
C LEU A 46 46.96 -2.86 -16.75
N ALA A 47 46.32 -2.57 -15.64
CA ALA A 47 46.59 -3.22 -14.37
C ALA A 47 45.51 -4.27 -14.10
N LYS A 48 45.87 -5.42 -13.51
CA LYS A 48 44.91 -6.39 -13.03
C LYS A 48 44.18 -5.79 -11.83
N GLY A 49 42.86 -5.73 -11.90
CA GLY A 49 41.99 -5.30 -10.82
C GLY A 49 40.87 -6.31 -10.59
N ASN A 50 40.23 -6.23 -9.44
CA ASN A 50 39.00 -6.99 -9.19
C ASN A 50 37.86 -6.25 -9.88
N PHE A 51 37.09 -6.98 -10.66
CA PHE A 51 35.84 -6.51 -11.22
C PHE A 51 34.68 -6.99 -10.28
N ASN A 52 34.02 -6.04 -9.62
CA ASN A 52 32.85 -6.35 -8.84
C ASN A 52 31.69 -6.47 -9.82
N HIS A 53 31.11 -7.66 -9.90
CA HIS A 53 29.89 -7.88 -10.67
C HIS A 53 28.71 -7.34 -9.84
N GLU A 54 28.10 -6.28 -10.33
CA GLU A 54 26.90 -5.69 -9.71
C GLU A 54 25.68 -6.12 -10.50
N LEU A 55 24.68 -6.59 -9.79
CA LEU A 55 23.37 -6.93 -10.35
C LEU A 55 22.42 -5.78 -10.07
N VAL A 56 21.93 -5.14 -11.12
CA VAL A 56 21.01 -4.00 -11.02
C VAL A 56 19.63 -4.40 -11.53
N SER A 57 18.62 -4.24 -10.68
CA SER A 57 17.23 -4.51 -11.04
C SER A 57 16.30 -3.40 -10.57
N ASN A 58 15.17 -3.28 -11.24
CA ASN A 58 14.08 -2.40 -10.80
C ASN A 58 13.13 -3.16 -9.90
N GLY A 59 12.71 -2.52 -8.81
CA GLY A 59 11.81 -3.10 -7.85
C GLY A 59 10.71 -2.15 -7.41
N LYS A 60 9.71 -2.69 -6.73
CA LYS A 60 8.62 -1.96 -6.10
C LYS A 60 8.75 -2.05 -4.58
N ILE A 61 8.79 -0.90 -3.93
CA ILE A 61 8.76 -0.84 -2.47
C ILE A 61 7.33 -1.10 -2.00
N VAL A 62 7.17 -2.09 -1.14
CA VAL A 62 5.89 -2.48 -0.53
C VAL A 62 6.04 -2.47 0.99
N ALA A 63 4.93 -2.30 1.68
CA ALA A 63 4.94 -2.44 3.13
C ALA A 63 4.94 -3.94 3.48
N LYS A 64 5.83 -4.34 4.38
CA LYS A 64 5.85 -5.71 4.91
C LYS A 64 4.54 -6.07 5.59
N ASP A 65 4.04 -5.17 6.43
CA ASP A 65 2.79 -5.35 7.16
C ASP A 65 1.78 -4.27 6.77
N TYR A 66 0.59 -4.69 6.42
CA TYR A 66 -0.56 -3.82 6.26
C TYR A 66 -1.82 -4.52 6.76
N ALA A 67 -2.83 -3.74 7.12
CA ALA A 67 -4.15 -4.25 7.48
C ALA A 67 -5.22 -3.47 6.72
N ASP A 68 -6.07 -4.19 6.01
CA ASP A 68 -7.30 -3.65 5.45
C ASP A 68 -8.38 -3.71 6.51
N LEU A 69 -8.95 -2.57 6.84
CA LEU A 69 -9.90 -2.42 7.93
C LEU A 69 -11.30 -2.28 7.37
N TYR A 70 -12.22 -3.09 7.90
CA TYR A 70 -13.61 -3.18 7.46
C TYR A 70 -14.54 -2.87 8.62
N PHE A 71 -15.63 -2.18 8.36
CA PHE A 71 -16.77 -2.21 9.25
C PHE A 71 -17.52 -3.53 9.08
N ARG A 72 -17.91 -4.13 10.19
CA ARG A 72 -18.66 -5.39 10.20
C ARG A 72 -20.17 -5.19 10.28
N THR A 73 -20.59 -3.98 10.63
CA THR A 73 -21.98 -3.55 10.70
C THR A 73 -22.26 -2.51 9.61
N SER A 74 -23.48 -2.50 9.08
CA SER A 74 -23.89 -1.62 7.97
C SER A 74 -24.71 -0.45 8.53
N GLU A 75 -24.03 0.53 9.10
CA GLU A 75 -24.62 1.80 9.56
C GLU A 75 -23.85 2.98 8.92
N VAL A 76 -24.46 4.16 8.95
CA VAL A 76 -23.85 5.37 8.38
C VAL A 76 -22.59 5.76 9.17
N VAL A 77 -21.54 6.20 8.49
CA VAL A 77 -20.33 6.76 9.12
C VAL A 77 -20.69 8.07 9.82
N ALA A 78 -20.72 8.04 11.14
CA ALA A 78 -20.99 9.23 11.96
C ALA A 78 -19.80 10.18 11.96
N LYS A 79 -18.57 9.65 12.06
CA LYS A 79 -17.36 10.47 12.13
C LYS A 79 -16.12 9.75 11.62
N VAL A 80 -15.26 10.52 10.96
CA VAL A 80 -13.93 10.09 10.53
C VAL A 80 -12.89 10.98 11.22
N TYR A 81 -11.94 10.39 11.93
CA TYR A 81 -10.95 11.08 12.76
C TYR A 81 -9.60 11.28 12.07
N VAL A 82 -9.39 10.62 10.93
CA VAL A 82 -8.10 10.54 10.23
C VAL A 82 -8.25 10.89 8.76
N LYS A 83 -7.12 11.14 8.11
CA LYS A 83 -7.02 11.37 6.66
C LYS A 83 -5.94 10.45 6.09
N ASN A 84 -5.95 10.25 4.76
CA ASN A 84 -4.84 9.58 4.08
C ASN A 84 -3.52 10.28 4.43
N GLY A 85 -2.49 9.49 4.75
CA GLY A 85 -1.18 9.98 5.17
C GLY A 85 -1.07 10.29 6.68
N THR A 86 -2.15 10.18 7.46
CA THR A 86 -2.09 10.40 8.92
C THR A 86 -1.38 9.22 9.59
N TYR A 87 -0.39 9.51 10.42
CA TYR A 87 0.22 8.54 11.31
C TYR A 87 -0.71 8.24 12.50
N VAL A 88 -0.91 6.97 12.81
CA VAL A 88 -1.79 6.49 13.87
C VAL A 88 -1.09 5.48 14.75
N ARG A 89 -1.49 5.42 16.02
CA ARG A 89 -1.00 4.45 17.00
C ARG A 89 -1.98 3.29 17.16
N LYS A 90 -1.48 2.15 17.58
CA LYS A 90 -2.31 0.99 17.94
C LYS A 90 -3.42 1.40 18.90
N GLY A 91 -4.65 0.97 18.59
CA GLY A 91 -5.85 1.27 19.37
C GLY A 91 -6.44 2.68 19.13
N GLN A 92 -5.78 3.53 18.32
CA GLN A 92 -6.32 4.86 18.00
C GLN A 92 -7.58 4.72 17.15
N LYS A 93 -8.64 5.46 17.50
CA LYS A 93 -9.89 5.53 16.72
C LYS A 93 -9.64 6.18 15.36
N LEU A 94 -10.12 5.52 14.31
CA LEU A 94 -10.02 5.98 12.92
C LEU A 94 -11.34 6.54 12.42
N ALA A 95 -12.42 5.82 12.69
CA ALA A 95 -13.79 6.22 12.35
C ALA A 95 -14.79 5.54 13.28
N GLU A 96 -16.01 6.05 13.31
CA GLU A 96 -17.13 5.46 14.03
C GLU A 96 -18.40 5.56 13.20
N LEU A 97 -19.26 4.53 13.32
CA LEU A 97 -20.58 4.49 12.74
C LEU A 97 -21.60 5.16 13.66
N ASP A 98 -22.78 5.45 13.14
CA ASP A 98 -23.92 5.86 13.95
C ASP A 98 -24.34 4.72 14.88
N MET A 99 -24.21 4.96 16.18
CA MET A 99 -24.45 3.94 17.20
C MET A 99 -25.87 3.91 17.73
N PHE A 100 -26.75 4.84 17.29
CA PHE A 100 -28.09 4.98 17.88
C PHE A 100 -28.88 3.67 17.86
N LYS A 101 -28.98 3.05 16.70
CA LYS A 101 -29.70 1.78 16.54
C LYS A 101 -29.03 0.63 17.29
N LEU A 102 -27.69 0.54 17.21
CA LEU A 102 -26.92 -0.52 17.87
C LEU A 102 -27.03 -0.44 19.39
N THR A 103 -26.92 0.76 19.96
CA THR A 103 -27.05 0.97 21.42
C THR A 103 -28.45 0.71 21.91
N ASN A 104 -29.50 1.04 21.12
CA ASN A 104 -30.89 0.70 21.46
C ASN A 104 -31.10 -0.83 21.44
N THR A 105 -30.57 -1.54 20.45
CA THR A 105 -30.64 -3.00 20.39
C THR A 105 -29.92 -3.63 21.59
N LEU A 106 -28.75 -3.13 21.93
CA LEU A 106 -28.01 -3.56 23.12
C LEU A 106 -28.82 -3.36 24.41
N ALA A 107 -29.46 -2.20 24.55
CA ALA A 107 -30.31 -1.92 25.72
C ALA A 107 -31.53 -2.86 25.80
N GLN A 108 -32.17 -3.16 24.67
CA GLN A 108 -33.30 -4.11 24.61
C GLN A 108 -32.81 -5.52 24.98
N ASN A 109 -31.72 -5.99 24.44
CA ASN A 109 -31.18 -7.32 24.73
C ASN A 109 -30.69 -7.43 26.18
N LYS A 110 -30.14 -6.35 26.76
CA LYS A 110 -29.80 -6.27 28.18
C LYS A 110 -31.04 -6.46 29.05
N ASN A 111 -32.12 -5.81 28.73
CA ASN A 111 -33.41 -5.95 29.45
C ASN A 111 -33.99 -7.37 29.31
N ALA A 112 -33.92 -7.95 28.10
CA ALA A 112 -34.32 -9.33 27.87
C ALA A 112 -33.50 -10.33 28.67
N LEU A 113 -32.20 -10.13 28.77
CA LEU A 113 -31.33 -10.95 29.61
C LEU A 113 -31.67 -10.81 31.10
N ALA A 114 -31.92 -9.58 31.56
CA ALA A 114 -32.36 -9.36 32.96
C ALA A 114 -33.67 -10.06 33.25
N GLN A 115 -34.65 -10.00 32.35
CA GLN A 115 -35.94 -10.73 32.50
C GLN A 115 -35.67 -12.23 32.52
N ALA A 116 -34.95 -12.80 31.58
CA ALA A 116 -34.63 -14.23 31.55
C ALA A 116 -33.87 -14.69 32.80
N ASN A 117 -33.02 -13.82 33.37
CA ASN A 117 -32.37 -14.11 34.63
C ASN A 117 -33.37 -14.20 35.82
N LEU A 118 -34.34 -13.29 35.89
CA LEU A 118 -35.43 -13.37 36.91
C LEU A 118 -36.28 -14.62 36.73
N GLU A 119 -36.63 -14.97 35.48
CA GLU A 119 -37.36 -16.21 35.20
C GLU A 119 -36.58 -17.47 35.60
N MET A 120 -35.23 -17.45 35.39
CA MET A 120 -34.34 -18.52 35.86
C MET A 120 -34.39 -18.63 37.38
N GLN A 121 -34.32 -17.51 38.09
CA GLN A 121 -34.41 -17.49 39.57
C GLN A 121 -35.74 -18.02 40.04
N ASP A 122 -36.87 -17.67 39.42
CA ASP A 122 -38.18 -18.18 39.74
C ASP A 122 -38.26 -19.72 39.57
N VAL A 123 -37.69 -20.24 38.48
CA VAL A 123 -37.62 -21.70 38.28
C VAL A 123 -36.79 -22.37 39.38
N LEU A 124 -35.67 -21.79 39.81
CA LEU A 124 -34.84 -22.32 40.90
C LEU A 124 -35.57 -22.30 42.24
N ILE A 125 -36.23 -21.20 42.57
CA ILE A 125 -37.06 -21.08 43.78
C ILE A 125 -38.17 -22.15 43.78
N GLY A 126 -38.85 -22.36 42.65
CA GLY A 126 -39.87 -23.39 42.49
C GLY A 126 -39.34 -24.82 42.66
N GLN A 127 -38.04 -25.04 42.53
CA GLN A 127 -37.35 -26.29 42.77
C GLN A 127 -36.75 -26.37 44.20
N GLY A 128 -36.98 -25.34 45.04
CA GLY A 128 -36.51 -25.29 46.44
C GLY A 128 -35.07 -24.82 46.62
N TYR A 129 -34.45 -24.20 45.61
CA TYR A 129 -33.09 -23.64 45.67
C TYR A 129 -33.09 -22.13 45.86
N ALA A 130 -32.18 -21.64 46.67
CA ALA A 130 -31.97 -20.21 46.85
C ALA A 130 -31.27 -19.61 45.62
N PRO A 131 -31.78 -18.54 44.98
CA PRO A 131 -31.20 -17.96 43.78
C PRO A 131 -29.84 -17.30 44.03
N ASP A 132 -29.51 -16.93 45.25
CA ASP A 132 -28.26 -16.26 45.64
C ASP A 132 -27.06 -17.22 45.74
N ASN A 133 -27.32 -18.54 45.76
CA ASN A 133 -26.28 -19.56 45.91
C ASN A 133 -26.35 -20.60 44.76
N LEU A 134 -25.99 -20.16 43.57
CA LEU A 134 -25.97 -21.01 42.38
C LEU A 134 -25.00 -22.20 42.49
N ASN A 135 -23.97 -22.10 43.33
CA ASN A 135 -23.00 -23.18 43.53
C ASN A 135 -23.58 -24.38 44.32
N ALA A 136 -24.67 -24.18 45.05
CA ALA A 136 -25.37 -25.25 45.76
C ALA A 136 -26.44 -25.95 44.89
N VAL A 137 -26.69 -25.44 43.69
CA VAL A 137 -27.67 -25.99 42.75
C VAL A 137 -27.03 -27.13 41.96
N PRO A 138 -27.60 -28.34 41.89
CA PRO A 138 -27.14 -29.38 41.01
C PRO A 138 -27.10 -28.92 39.56
N ALA A 139 -26.08 -29.37 38.80
CA ALA A 139 -25.82 -28.89 37.43
C ALA A 139 -27.01 -29.15 36.47
N ASP A 140 -27.69 -30.28 36.63
CA ASP A 140 -28.84 -30.67 35.85
C ASP A 140 -30.07 -29.76 36.11
N VAL A 141 -30.29 -29.37 37.36
CA VAL A 141 -31.35 -28.44 37.76
C VAL A 141 -31.04 -27.04 37.26
N LEU A 142 -29.82 -26.60 37.36
CA LEU A 142 -29.40 -25.28 36.85
C LEU A 142 -29.53 -25.22 35.35
N GLU A 143 -29.13 -26.24 34.61
CA GLU A 143 -29.27 -26.32 33.14
C GLU A 143 -30.73 -26.30 32.76
N LEU A 144 -31.61 -27.09 33.44
CA LEU A 144 -33.03 -27.04 33.20
C LEU A 144 -33.63 -25.65 33.44
N ALA A 145 -33.20 -24.95 34.50
CA ALA A 145 -33.65 -23.59 34.78
C ALA A 145 -33.25 -22.60 33.68
N LYS A 146 -31.99 -22.68 33.22
CA LYS A 146 -31.48 -21.85 32.10
C LYS A 146 -32.26 -22.09 30.79
N VAL A 147 -32.54 -23.36 30.48
CA VAL A 147 -33.30 -23.71 29.25
C VAL A 147 -34.75 -23.19 29.35
N LYS A 148 -35.42 -23.42 30.49
CA LYS A 148 -36.83 -23.00 30.72
C LYS A 148 -36.99 -21.49 30.68
N SER A 149 -36.07 -20.74 31.27
CA SER A 149 -36.09 -19.27 31.26
C SER A 149 -35.60 -18.64 29.94
N GLY A 150 -34.99 -19.42 29.04
CA GLY A 150 -34.37 -18.89 27.84
C GLY A 150 -33.12 -18.03 28.11
N TYR A 151 -32.51 -18.18 29.30
CA TYR A 151 -31.34 -17.39 29.75
C TYR A 151 -30.18 -17.46 28.76
N GLU A 152 -29.79 -18.66 28.31
CA GLU A 152 -28.66 -18.81 27.38
C GLU A 152 -28.91 -18.12 26.03
N ARG A 153 -30.17 -18.15 25.54
CA ARG A 153 -30.53 -17.44 24.32
C ARG A 153 -30.46 -15.92 24.49
N ALA A 154 -31.02 -15.40 25.60
CA ALA A 154 -30.99 -13.97 25.88
C ALA A 154 -29.57 -13.47 26.12
N LYS A 155 -28.73 -14.27 26.77
CA LYS A 155 -27.30 -13.99 26.97
C LYS A 155 -26.55 -13.91 25.63
N ALA A 156 -26.72 -14.89 24.76
CA ALA A 156 -26.09 -14.88 23.43
C ALA A 156 -26.53 -13.66 22.58
N GLN A 157 -27.81 -13.26 22.66
CA GLN A 157 -28.29 -12.06 21.96
C GLN A 157 -27.69 -10.77 22.54
N TYR A 158 -27.55 -10.68 23.86
CA TYR A 158 -26.88 -9.56 24.52
C TYR A 158 -25.41 -9.47 24.11
N GLU A 159 -24.66 -10.57 24.18
CA GLU A 159 -23.26 -10.64 23.77
C GLU A 159 -23.06 -10.28 22.29
N ALA A 160 -23.93 -10.76 21.41
CA ALA A 160 -23.91 -10.40 20.00
C ALA A 160 -24.12 -8.89 19.80
N SER A 161 -25.11 -8.29 20.46
CA SER A 161 -25.37 -6.85 20.35
C SER A 161 -24.26 -6.00 20.96
N GLN A 162 -23.59 -6.48 22.02
CA GLN A 162 -22.40 -5.82 22.58
C GLN A 162 -21.26 -5.82 21.57
N TYR A 163 -21.00 -6.96 20.93
CA TYR A 163 -20.00 -7.08 19.89
C TYR A 163 -20.29 -6.13 18.71
N ASP A 164 -21.55 -6.01 18.28
CA ASP A 164 -21.94 -5.10 17.20
C ASP A 164 -21.63 -3.62 17.53
N VAL A 165 -21.88 -3.20 18.77
CA VAL A 165 -21.51 -1.85 19.25
C VAL A 165 -20.01 -1.66 19.26
N GLU A 166 -19.25 -2.65 19.70
CA GLU A 166 -17.77 -2.59 19.69
C GLU A 166 -17.23 -2.49 18.26
N GLN A 167 -17.80 -3.25 17.32
CA GLN A 167 -17.40 -3.24 15.91
C GLN A 167 -17.83 -1.98 15.14
N ALA A 168 -18.69 -1.14 15.73
CA ALA A 168 -19.06 0.15 15.16
C ALA A 168 -17.95 1.20 15.26
N THR A 169 -16.91 0.94 16.04
CA THR A 169 -15.72 1.80 16.15
C THR A 169 -14.52 1.12 15.48
N LEU A 170 -13.98 1.74 14.44
CA LEU A 170 -12.80 1.26 13.75
C LEU A 170 -11.54 1.80 14.41
N THR A 171 -10.64 0.91 14.80
CA THR A 171 -9.37 1.27 15.45
C THR A 171 -8.17 0.70 14.71
N ALA A 172 -7.01 1.35 14.85
CA ALA A 172 -5.76 0.89 14.27
C ALA A 172 -5.23 -0.37 14.99
N PRO A 173 -4.93 -1.46 14.28
CA PRO A 173 -4.44 -2.70 14.91
C PRO A 173 -2.97 -2.60 15.34
N PHE A 174 -2.20 -1.70 14.73
CA PHE A 174 -0.80 -1.42 15.02
C PHE A 174 -0.45 0.02 14.61
N ASP A 175 0.75 0.47 14.98
CA ASP A 175 1.28 1.79 14.62
C ASP A 175 1.60 1.84 13.13
N GLY A 176 1.13 2.87 12.44
CA GLY A 176 1.32 2.97 11.00
C GLY A 176 0.74 4.21 10.38
N VAL A 177 0.64 4.23 9.06
CA VAL A 177 0.09 5.34 8.28
C VAL A 177 -1.19 4.90 7.58
N VAL A 178 -2.22 5.72 7.65
CA VAL A 178 -3.51 5.48 7.00
C VAL A 178 -3.39 5.73 5.49
N ALA A 179 -3.86 4.76 4.71
CA ALA A 179 -3.95 4.84 3.25
C ALA A 179 -5.30 4.30 2.77
N ASN A 180 -5.64 4.58 1.51
CA ASN A 180 -6.85 4.07 0.84
C ASN A 180 -8.14 4.37 1.62
N LEU A 181 -8.21 5.53 2.26
CA LEU A 181 -9.43 6.03 2.89
C LEU A 181 -10.24 6.79 1.82
N PHE A 182 -11.30 6.17 1.32
CA PHE A 182 -12.17 6.74 0.28
C PHE A 182 -13.53 7.17 0.82
N ASP A 183 -14.05 6.47 1.82
CA ASP A 183 -15.34 6.75 2.41
C ASP A 183 -15.31 8.03 3.25
N LYS A 184 -16.43 8.74 3.21
CA LYS A 184 -16.61 10.02 3.89
C LYS A 184 -17.69 9.91 4.95
N GLN A 185 -17.65 10.83 5.90
CA GLN A 185 -18.71 11.04 6.87
C GLN A 185 -20.09 11.14 6.17
N TYR A 186 -21.11 10.60 6.78
CA TYR A 186 -22.50 10.52 6.32
C TYR A 186 -22.76 9.55 5.16
N ASN A 187 -21.77 8.80 4.71
CA ASN A 187 -21.96 7.72 3.76
C ASN A 187 -22.04 6.37 4.48
N MET A 188 -22.67 5.40 3.85
CA MET A 188 -22.67 4.03 4.33
C MET A 188 -21.45 3.31 3.74
N PRO A 189 -20.65 2.63 4.57
CA PRO A 189 -19.52 1.84 4.08
C PRO A 189 -20.02 0.72 3.16
N LYS A 190 -19.26 0.42 2.14
CA LYS A 190 -19.60 -0.65 1.21
C LYS A 190 -19.25 -2.01 1.82
N ASN A 191 -20.18 -2.94 1.77
CA ASN A 191 -19.96 -4.30 2.24
C ASN A 191 -18.87 -4.99 1.40
N GLY A 192 -17.88 -5.59 2.09
CA GLY A 192 -16.80 -6.33 1.45
C GLY A 192 -15.65 -5.46 0.90
N GLU A 193 -15.77 -4.13 0.94
CA GLU A 193 -14.68 -3.21 0.62
C GLU A 193 -14.01 -2.69 1.91
N PRO A 194 -12.69 -2.55 1.94
CA PRO A 194 -12.02 -1.97 3.09
C PRO A 194 -12.34 -0.48 3.22
N PHE A 195 -12.67 -0.04 4.42
CA PHE A 195 -12.87 1.37 4.73
C PHE A 195 -11.56 2.17 4.60
N CYS A 196 -10.48 1.63 5.10
CA CYS A 196 -9.13 2.17 4.95
C CYS A 196 -8.09 1.07 5.15
N ARG A 197 -6.86 1.39 4.81
CA ARG A 197 -5.68 0.54 5.05
C ARG A 197 -4.76 1.23 6.04
N VAL A 198 -4.22 0.48 7.00
CA VAL A 198 -3.11 0.93 7.85
C VAL A 198 -1.86 0.21 7.40
N ILE A 199 -0.82 0.97 7.09
CA ILE A 199 0.47 0.49 6.57
C ILE A 199 1.53 0.71 7.62
N ARG A 200 2.25 -0.35 7.99
CA ARG A 200 3.41 -0.23 8.88
C ARG A 200 4.61 0.29 8.07
N THR A 201 5.08 1.48 8.42
CA THR A 201 6.20 2.13 7.71
C THR A 201 7.58 1.82 8.31
N SER A 202 7.63 1.11 9.45
CA SER A 202 8.89 0.74 10.11
C SER A 202 9.62 -0.43 9.45
N ALA A 203 8.93 -1.24 8.67
CA ALA A 203 9.48 -2.36 7.91
C ALA A 203 8.92 -2.32 6.48
N MET A 204 9.81 -2.18 5.51
CA MET A 204 9.48 -2.15 4.10
C MET A 204 10.19 -3.30 3.40
N GLU A 205 9.58 -3.85 2.38
CA GLU A 205 10.15 -4.87 1.50
C GLU A 205 10.25 -4.30 0.08
N VAL A 206 11.14 -4.85 -0.70
CA VAL A 206 11.29 -4.50 -2.12
C VAL A 206 11.09 -5.76 -2.94
N ASP A 207 10.02 -5.77 -3.71
CA ASP A 207 9.79 -6.82 -4.70
C ASP A 207 10.52 -6.45 -5.98
N PHE A 208 11.46 -7.29 -6.41
CA PHE A 208 12.20 -7.09 -7.65
C PHE A 208 12.29 -8.39 -8.45
N THR A 209 12.53 -8.26 -9.73
CA THR A 209 12.66 -9.41 -10.63
C THR A 209 14.10 -9.55 -11.10
N VAL A 210 14.57 -10.79 -11.20
CA VAL A 210 15.88 -11.14 -11.72
C VAL A 210 15.75 -12.09 -12.88
N LEU A 211 16.76 -12.13 -13.75
CA LEU A 211 16.83 -13.12 -14.81
C LEU A 211 17.13 -14.51 -14.23
N GLU A 212 16.59 -15.53 -14.83
CA GLU A 212 16.83 -16.93 -14.42
C GLU A 212 18.33 -17.27 -14.40
N SER A 213 19.09 -16.72 -15.34
CA SER A 213 20.53 -16.89 -15.43
C SER A 213 21.31 -16.22 -14.28
N GLU A 214 20.72 -15.24 -13.60
CA GLU A 214 21.33 -14.48 -12.49
C GLU A 214 20.95 -15.07 -11.12
N LEU A 215 19.90 -15.88 -11.07
CA LEU A 215 19.40 -16.50 -9.84
C LEU A 215 20.46 -17.26 -9.04
N PRO A 216 21.40 -18.01 -9.68
CA PRO A 216 22.48 -18.70 -8.95
C PRO A 216 23.48 -17.78 -8.26
N LEU A 217 23.52 -16.50 -8.64
CA LEU A 217 24.43 -15.48 -8.08
C LEU A 217 23.86 -14.83 -6.83
N ILE A 218 22.58 -15.01 -6.56
CA ILE A 218 21.84 -14.38 -5.45
C ILE A 218 21.66 -15.38 -4.31
N LYS A 219 21.93 -14.94 -3.09
CA LYS A 219 21.78 -15.77 -1.89
C LYS A 219 21.02 -15.00 -0.82
N VAL A 220 20.24 -15.75 -0.04
CA VAL A 220 19.61 -15.21 1.16
C VAL A 220 20.67 -14.67 2.11
N GLY A 221 20.52 -13.42 2.52
CA GLY A 221 21.47 -12.69 3.36
C GLY A 221 22.41 -11.76 2.59
N ASP A 222 22.40 -11.78 1.26
CA ASP A 222 23.19 -10.82 0.46
C ASP A 222 22.71 -9.39 0.72
N GLN A 223 23.65 -8.47 0.83
CA GLN A 223 23.35 -7.06 1.02
C GLN A 223 22.95 -6.42 -0.30
N VAL A 224 21.89 -5.61 -0.24
CA VAL A 224 21.38 -4.86 -1.38
C VAL A 224 21.27 -3.38 -1.05
N GLU A 225 21.51 -2.54 -2.04
CA GLU A 225 21.28 -1.11 -1.97
C GLU A 225 20.02 -0.75 -2.75
N VAL A 226 19.12 -0.03 -2.11
CA VAL A 226 17.87 0.42 -2.70
C VAL A 226 17.88 1.93 -2.81
N THR A 227 17.79 2.44 -4.03
CA THR A 227 17.70 3.88 -4.32
C THR A 227 16.32 4.21 -4.87
N PRO A 228 15.44 4.89 -4.09
CA PRO A 228 14.12 5.28 -4.56
C PRO A 228 14.18 6.35 -5.65
N TYR A 229 13.42 6.18 -6.74
CA TYR A 229 13.36 7.17 -7.84
C TYR A 229 12.71 8.49 -7.43
N ALA A 230 11.68 8.41 -6.58
CA ALA A 230 10.75 9.53 -6.36
C ALA A 230 11.07 10.37 -5.12
N ALA A 231 12.06 10.03 -4.35
CA ALA A 231 12.26 10.72 -3.08
C ALA A 231 13.67 11.28 -2.98
N ALA A 232 13.79 12.49 -2.44
CA ALA A 232 15.01 13.01 -1.87
C ALA A 232 15.50 12.16 -0.65
N VAL A 233 15.09 10.91 -0.59
CA VAL A 233 15.47 9.92 0.42
C VAL A 233 16.66 9.18 -0.16
N GLY A 234 17.81 9.33 0.46
CA GLY A 234 19.03 8.65 0.04
C GLY A 234 18.92 7.13 -0.02
N THR A 235 19.92 6.49 -0.60
CA THR A 235 20.09 5.05 -0.69
C THR A 235 19.90 4.39 0.68
N ARG A 236 19.21 3.27 0.71
CA ARG A 236 19.01 2.42 1.88
C ARG A 236 19.60 1.05 1.64
N THR A 237 20.17 0.47 2.68
CA THR A 237 20.69 -0.90 2.64
C THR A 237 19.61 -1.86 3.17
N GLY A 238 19.53 -3.03 2.54
CA GLY A 238 18.69 -4.14 2.94
C GLY A 238 19.42 -5.46 2.76
N SER A 239 18.72 -6.56 3.00
CA SER A 239 19.19 -7.92 2.74
C SER A 239 18.14 -8.73 2.02
N ILE A 240 18.56 -9.66 1.19
CA ILE A 240 17.70 -10.62 0.50
C ILE A 240 17.21 -11.69 1.48
#